data_0be776e0e16787e0d637251a82ac043b
#
_entry.id   0be776e0e16787e0d637251a82ac043b
#
_cell.length_a   1.000
_cell.length_b   1.000
_cell.length_c   1.000
_cell.angle_alpha   90.00
_cell.angle_beta   90.00
_cell.angle_gamma   90.00
#
_symmetry.space_group_name_H-M   'P 1'
#
loop_
_entity.id
_entity.type
_entity.pdbx_description
1 polymer ?
#
loop_
_entity_poly.entity_id
_entity_poly.type
_entity_poly.pdbx_seq_one_letter_code
_entity_poly.pdbx_strand_id
1 'polypeptide(L)'
;MYIEFFWFKKKGKNMTRLEQQIAFILEIDKVKNVFRQTYLGDGNRKENDAEHSWHIAIMAILLQEYAEEPVDVLRVISMVLIHDLVEIDAGDTYAYDEAGAVTKGERERRAAERIFGMLPEDQGSYFRRLWNEFEEYETADAKYAHLLDNFQPLLLNDVSGGVSWVEHDVKKSQIYKRNEKIPGTSQVIWEHMKSVIDKNIAKGNVRGE
;
A
#
# COMPACT_ATOMS: atom_id res chain seq x y z
N MET A 1 -2.79 25.85 0.75
CA MET A 1 -3.05 27.26 0.38
C MET A 1 -2.64 27.61 -1.06
N TYR A 2 -1.45 27.21 -1.59
CA TYR A 2 -1.05 27.51 -2.98
C TYR A 2 -1.75 26.64 -4.04
N ILE A 3 -2.01 25.35 -3.75
CA ILE A 3 -2.63 24.39 -4.70
C ILE A 3 -4.13 24.71 -4.85
N GLU A 4 -4.85 24.97 -3.78
CA GLU A 4 -6.26 25.40 -3.84
C GLU A 4 -6.43 26.70 -4.63
N PHE A 5 -5.49 27.65 -4.50
CA PHE A 5 -5.55 28.94 -5.20
C PHE A 5 -5.37 28.81 -6.72
N PHE A 6 -4.55 27.85 -7.17
CA PHE A 6 -4.36 27.59 -8.62
C PHE A 6 -5.56 26.89 -9.24
N TRP A 7 -6.19 25.97 -8.49
CA TRP A 7 -7.38 25.23 -8.91
C TRP A 7 -8.64 26.12 -8.95
N PHE A 8 -8.85 26.96 -7.93
CA PHE A 8 -10.03 27.85 -7.85
C PHE A 8 -10.05 28.94 -8.94
N LYS A 9 -8.89 29.41 -9.42
CA LYS A 9 -8.83 30.44 -10.46
C LYS A 9 -9.19 29.96 -11.87
N LYS A 10 -9.21 28.64 -12.13
CA LYS A 10 -9.49 28.08 -13.45
C LYS A 10 -10.79 27.28 -13.56
N LYS A 11 -11.67 27.34 -12.57
CA LYS A 11 -13.05 26.81 -12.72
C LYS A 11 -13.73 27.56 -13.87
N GLY A 12 -13.73 26.92 -15.08
CA GLY A 12 -14.36 27.46 -16.29
C GLY A 12 -13.46 27.59 -17.51
N LYS A 13 -12.14 27.32 -17.42
CA LYS A 13 -11.28 27.14 -18.60
C LYS A 13 -10.84 25.69 -18.68
N ASN A 14 -10.97 25.09 -19.86
CA ASN A 14 -10.41 23.75 -20.09
C ASN A 14 -8.90 23.78 -19.81
N MET A 15 -8.45 22.95 -18.84
CA MET A 15 -7.03 22.78 -18.56
C MET A 15 -6.38 22.08 -19.74
N THR A 16 -5.16 22.51 -20.08
CA THR A 16 -4.33 21.76 -21.03
C THR A 16 -3.91 20.42 -20.41
N ARG A 17 -3.52 19.47 -21.24
CA ARG A 17 -3.01 18.17 -20.80
C ARG A 17 -1.88 18.30 -19.77
N LEU A 18 -0.92 19.17 -20.05
CA LEU A 18 0.21 19.41 -19.13
C LEU A 18 -0.25 20.01 -17.79
N GLU A 19 -1.22 20.93 -17.81
CA GLU A 19 -1.75 21.51 -16.57
C GLU A 19 -2.46 20.46 -15.70
N GLN A 20 -3.19 19.52 -16.30
CA GLN A 20 -3.80 18.39 -15.59
C GLN A 20 -2.73 17.49 -14.94
N GLN A 21 -1.69 17.15 -15.70
CA GLN A 21 -0.58 16.33 -15.20
C GLN A 21 0.17 17.02 -14.05
N ILE A 22 0.46 18.32 -14.18
CA ILE A 22 1.10 19.09 -13.09
C ILE A 22 0.20 19.13 -11.85
N ALA A 23 -1.10 19.35 -12.03
CA ALA A 23 -2.05 19.36 -10.91
C ALA A 23 -2.06 18.01 -10.17
N PHE A 24 -2.07 16.90 -10.90
CA PHE A 24 -1.98 15.56 -10.33
C PHE A 24 -0.64 15.34 -9.59
N ILE A 25 0.49 15.73 -10.20
CA ILE A 25 1.83 15.59 -9.57
C ILE A 25 1.88 16.35 -8.23
N LEU A 26 1.29 17.55 -8.17
CA LEU A 26 1.23 18.33 -6.94
C LEU A 26 0.25 17.74 -5.91
N GLU A 27 -0.84 17.13 -6.38
CA GLU A 27 -1.81 16.47 -5.51
C GLU A 27 -1.23 15.25 -4.80
N ILE A 28 -0.54 14.39 -5.55
CA ILE A 28 0.05 13.17 -4.99
C ILE A 28 1.21 13.44 -4.01
N ASP A 29 1.76 14.66 -3.97
CA ASP A 29 2.72 15.05 -2.93
C ASP A 29 2.15 14.89 -1.51
N LYS A 30 0.83 14.98 -1.36
CA LYS A 30 0.14 14.83 -0.08
C LYS A 30 0.29 13.45 0.54
N VAL A 31 0.53 12.40 -0.27
CA VAL A 31 0.72 11.03 0.22
C VAL A 31 1.86 10.91 1.24
N LYS A 32 2.83 11.81 1.16
CA LYS A 32 3.94 11.91 2.13
C LYS A 32 3.48 12.28 3.56
N ASN A 33 2.24 12.77 3.72
CA ASN A 33 1.65 13.11 5.01
C ASN A 33 0.62 12.07 5.49
N VAL A 34 0.45 10.97 4.77
CA VAL A 34 -0.35 9.82 5.20
C VAL A 34 0.61 8.86 5.91
N PHE A 35 0.35 8.60 7.19
CA PHE A 35 1.23 7.79 8.03
C PHE A 35 0.58 6.45 8.35
N ARG A 36 1.32 5.39 8.11
CA ARG A 36 0.96 4.01 8.43
C ARG A 36 1.11 3.73 9.93
N GLN A 37 0.55 2.62 10.41
CA GLN A 37 0.80 2.19 11.79
C GLN A 37 2.15 1.48 11.95
N THR A 38 2.81 1.10 10.87
CA THR A 38 4.13 0.49 10.84
C THR A 38 5.23 1.52 11.10
N TYR A 39 6.19 1.18 11.96
CA TYR A 39 7.36 2.00 12.22
C TYR A 39 8.49 1.71 11.22
N LEU A 40 9.37 2.68 10.99
CA LEU A 40 10.64 2.42 10.31
C LEU A 40 11.46 1.37 11.07
N GLY A 41 12.41 0.74 10.39
CA GLY A 41 13.21 -0.33 10.97
C GLY A 41 14.00 0.05 12.23
N ASP A 42 14.32 1.34 12.43
CA ASP A 42 14.93 1.87 13.64
C ASP A 42 13.95 2.15 14.79
N GLY A 43 12.65 2.02 14.54
CA GLY A 43 11.58 2.24 15.52
C GLY A 43 11.33 3.70 15.91
N ASN A 44 11.99 4.68 15.29
CA ASN A 44 11.95 6.08 15.74
C ASN A 44 10.68 6.84 15.34
N ARG A 45 10.09 6.49 14.19
CA ARG A 45 8.85 7.09 13.70
C ARG A 45 8.06 6.13 12.82
N LYS A 46 6.80 6.43 12.64
CA LYS A 46 5.95 5.75 11.66
C LYS A 46 6.42 6.04 10.23
N GLU A 47 6.29 5.03 9.37
CA GLU A 47 6.50 5.13 7.93
C GLU A 47 5.34 5.89 7.29
N ASN A 48 5.57 6.64 6.19
CA ASN A 48 4.50 7.16 5.35
C ASN A 48 4.33 6.33 4.08
N ASP A 49 3.19 6.49 3.39
CA ASP A 49 2.85 5.68 2.20
C ASP A 49 3.82 5.87 1.03
N ALA A 50 4.43 7.06 0.88
CA ALA A 50 5.44 7.26 -0.16
C ALA A 50 6.71 6.44 0.09
N GLU A 51 7.14 6.35 1.35
CA GLU A 51 8.30 5.54 1.77
C GLU A 51 7.99 4.05 1.59
N HIS A 52 6.80 3.63 2.01
CA HIS A 52 6.29 2.27 1.82
C HIS A 52 6.27 1.88 0.35
N SER A 53 5.59 2.66 -0.49
CA SER A 53 5.46 2.37 -1.93
C SER A 53 6.81 2.31 -2.63
N TRP A 54 7.76 3.21 -2.30
CA TRP A 54 9.12 3.15 -2.80
C TRP A 54 9.84 1.86 -2.38
N HIS A 55 9.70 1.47 -1.10
CA HIS A 55 10.38 0.30 -0.55
C HIS A 55 9.88 -0.99 -1.22
N ILE A 56 8.56 -1.17 -1.33
CA ILE A 56 7.99 -2.35 -1.99
C ILE A 56 8.26 -2.38 -3.50
N ALA A 57 8.41 -1.23 -4.16
CA ALA A 57 8.83 -1.17 -5.56
C ALA A 57 10.26 -1.72 -5.77
N ILE A 58 11.20 -1.43 -4.84
CA ILE A 58 12.53 -2.04 -4.85
C ILE A 58 12.45 -3.54 -4.56
N MET A 59 11.61 -3.94 -3.59
CA MET A 59 11.40 -5.37 -3.27
C MET A 59 10.85 -6.13 -4.48
N ALA A 60 9.98 -5.51 -5.30
CA ALA A 60 9.44 -6.13 -6.51
C ALA A 60 10.54 -6.55 -7.51
N ILE A 61 11.57 -5.73 -7.66
CA ILE A 61 12.72 -6.04 -8.53
C ILE A 61 13.55 -7.19 -7.94
N LEU A 62 13.78 -7.17 -6.63
CA LEU A 62 14.69 -8.10 -5.96
C LEU A 62 14.08 -9.49 -5.77
N LEU A 63 12.78 -9.57 -5.48
CA LEU A 63 12.14 -10.80 -5.00
C LEU A 63 11.31 -11.53 -6.08
N GLN A 64 11.32 -11.06 -7.33
CA GLN A 64 10.54 -11.65 -8.42
C GLN A 64 10.84 -13.14 -8.65
N GLU A 65 12.06 -13.56 -8.35
CA GLU A 65 12.49 -14.97 -8.49
C GLU A 65 11.76 -15.92 -7.54
N TYR A 66 11.09 -15.40 -6.50
CA TYR A 66 10.32 -16.18 -5.53
C TYR A 66 8.82 -16.22 -5.83
N ALA A 67 8.35 -15.57 -6.90
CA ALA A 67 6.96 -15.69 -7.34
C ALA A 67 6.71 -17.06 -7.98
N GLU A 68 5.58 -17.73 -7.61
CA GLU A 68 5.20 -19.03 -8.17
C GLU A 68 4.76 -18.93 -9.65
N GLU A 69 4.19 -17.80 -10.04
CA GLU A 69 3.79 -17.52 -11.42
C GLU A 69 4.66 -16.39 -12.02
N PRO A 70 4.93 -16.38 -13.33
CA PRO A 70 5.63 -15.28 -13.98
C PRO A 70 4.89 -13.95 -13.78
N VAL A 71 5.63 -12.88 -13.46
CA VAL A 71 5.10 -11.55 -13.20
C VAL A 71 5.74 -10.50 -14.13
N ASP A 72 4.97 -9.50 -14.55
CA ASP A 72 5.49 -8.29 -15.19
C ASP A 72 5.94 -7.30 -14.09
N VAL A 73 7.24 -7.32 -13.78
CA VAL A 73 7.83 -6.49 -12.73
C VAL A 73 7.57 -5.00 -12.91
N LEU A 74 7.58 -4.49 -14.16
CA LEU A 74 7.30 -3.07 -14.41
C LEU A 74 5.83 -2.74 -14.11
N ARG A 75 4.94 -3.67 -14.40
CA ARG A 75 3.52 -3.54 -14.05
C ARG A 75 3.31 -3.58 -12.55
N VAL A 76 3.95 -4.52 -11.84
CA VAL A 76 3.92 -4.61 -10.38
C VAL A 76 4.45 -3.32 -9.73
N ILE A 77 5.60 -2.80 -10.19
CA ILE A 77 6.14 -1.52 -9.72
C ILE A 77 5.12 -0.39 -9.92
N SER A 78 4.47 -0.35 -11.09
CA SER A 78 3.45 0.65 -11.36
C SER A 78 2.25 0.52 -10.42
N MET A 79 1.81 -0.70 -10.10
CA MET A 79 0.74 -0.96 -9.13
C MET A 79 1.11 -0.45 -7.74
N VAL A 80 2.25 -0.89 -7.20
CA VAL A 80 2.66 -0.56 -5.83
C VAL A 80 3.01 0.92 -5.64
N LEU A 81 3.37 1.65 -6.70
CA LEU A 81 3.59 3.09 -6.61
C LEU A 81 2.30 3.91 -6.55
N ILE A 82 1.17 3.34 -6.96
CA ILE A 82 -0.11 4.07 -7.01
C ILE A 82 -1.17 3.53 -6.06
N HIS A 83 -1.00 2.33 -5.46
CA HIS A 83 -2.06 1.64 -4.72
C HIS A 83 -2.57 2.48 -3.54
N ASP A 84 -1.69 3.10 -2.78
CA ASP A 84 -2.01 3.90 -1.60
C ASP A 84 -2.26 5.41 -1.90
N LEU A 85 -2.18 5.86 -3.18
CA LEU A 85 -2.51 7.26 -3.51
C LEU A 85 -3.94 7.64 -3.11
N VAL A 86 -4.83 6.68 -3.09
CA VAL A 86 -6.23 6.85 -2.66
C VAL A 86 -6.35 7.23 -1.19
N GLU A 87 -5.36 6.90 -0.38
CA GLU A 87 -5.35 7.19 1.04
C GLU A 87 -5.15 8.69 1.36
N ILE A 88 -4.77 9.49 0.38
CA ILE A 88 -4.79 10.97 0.49
C ILE A 88 -6.16 11.48 0.96
N ASP A 89 -7.24 10.87 0.46
CA ASP A 89 -8.62 11.21 0.83
C ASP A 89 -9.25 10.20 1.79
N ALA A 90 -8.94 8.91 1.60
CA ALA A 90 -9.52 7.83 2.38
C ALA A 90 -8.90 7.71 3.79
N GLY A 91 -7.63 8.11 3.93
CA GLY A 91 -6.80 7.85 5.11
C GLY A 91 -6.34 6.39 5.21
N ASP A 92 -5.15 6.16 5.76
CA ASP A 92 -4.67 4.81 6.08
C ASP A 92 -5.65 4.10 7.03
N THR A 93 -6.02 2.88 6.67
CA THR A 93 -6.82 2.02 7.53
C THR A 93 -5.96 0.90 8.06
N TYR A 94 -5.72 0.89 9.37
CA TYR A 94 -4.88 -0.13 9.98
C TYR A 94 -5.37 -1.54 9.63
N ALA A 95 -4.43 -2.38 9.23
CA ALA A 95 -4.71 -3.73 8.72
C ALA A 95 -5.55 -4.63 9.65
N TYR A 96 -5.54 -4.35 10.95
CA TYR A 96 -6.25 -5.12 11.98
C TYR A 96 -7.43 -4.33 12.57
N ASP A 97 -7.79 -3.17 12.00
CA ASP A 97 -8.98 -2.40 12.38
C ASP A 97 -10.22 -2.91 11.63
N GLU A 98 -10.96 -3.83 12.25
CA GLU A 98 -12.19 -4.39 11.68
C GLU A 98 -13.29 -3.34 11.48
N ALA A 99 -13.37 -2.33 12.34
CA ALA A 99 -14.38 -1.27 12.24
C ALA A 99 -14.08 -0.33 11.05
N GLY A 100 -12.84 0.10 10.89
CA GLY A 100 -12.38 0.91 9.78
C GLY A 100 -12.51 0.20 8.43
N ALA A 101 -12.32 -1.12 8.40
CA ALA A 101 -12.42 -1.95 7.20
C ALA A 101 -13.82 -1.94 6.56
N VAL A 102 -14.91 -1.75 7.34
CA VAL A 102 -16.30 -1.76 6.84
C VAL A 102 -16.54 -0.71 5.76
N THR A 103 -15.95 0.47 5.89
CA THR A 103 -16.14 1.59 4.95
C THR A 103 -14.96 1.82 4.02
N LYS A 104 -13.84 1.09 4.23
CA LYS A 104 -12.59 1.27 3.49
C LYS A 104 -12.81 1.27 1.98
N GLY A 105 -13.36 0.21 1.44
CA GLY A 105 -13.53 0.06 -0.02
C GLY A 105 -14.41 1.12 -0.68
N GLU A 106 -15.41 1.70 0.04
CA GLU A 106 -16.20 2.81 -0.50
C GLU A 106 -15.42 4.12 -0.48
N ARG A 107 -14.69 4.39 0.62
CA ARG A 107 -13.84 5.58 0.75
C ARG A 107 -12.76 5.59 -0.33
N GLU A 108 -12.06 4.49 -0.52
CA GLU A 108 -11.00 4.35 -1.51
C GLU A 108 -11.50 4.44 -2.95
N ARG A 109 -12.66 3.85 -3.27
CA ARG A 109 -13.27 4.01 -4.61
C ARG A 109 -13.59 5.45 -4.94
N ARG A 110 -14.14 6.22 -3.98
CA ARG A 110 -14.41 7.66 -4.15
C ARG A 110 -13.11 8.46 -4.30
N ALA A 111 -12.10 8.14 -3.51
CA ALA A 111 -10.78 8.74 -3.61
C ALA A 111 -10.14 8.47 -4.97
N ALA A 112 -10.16 7.23 -5.45
CA ALA A 112 -9.64 6.84 -6.75
C ALA A 112 -10.37 7.57 -7.90
N GLU A 113 -11.68 7.74 -7.82
CA GLU A 113 -12.46 8.50 -8.79
C GLU A 113 -12.01 9.97 -8.84
N ARG A 114 -11.82 10.59 -7.69
CA ARG A 114 -11.36 11.98 -7.61
C ARG A 114 -9.91 12.12 -8.08
N ILE A 115 -8.99 11.34 -7.52
CA ILE A 115 -7.54 11.50 -7.70
C ILE A 115 -7.15 11.16 -9.14
N PHE A 116 -7.54 9.98 -9.63
CA PHE A 116 -7.20 9.58 -11.01
C PHE A 116 -8.01 10.37 -12.05
N GLY A 117 -9.18 10.89 -11.68
CA GLY A 117 -9.97 11.81 -12.51
C GLY A 117 -9.34 13.19 -12.72
N MET A 118 -8.26 13.53 -12.01
CA MET A 118 -7.49 14.76 -12.25
C MET A 118 -6.61 14.67 -13.50
N LEU A 119 -6.24 13.47 -13.90
CA LEU A 119 -5.41 13.20 -15.08
C LEU A 119 -6.21 13.36 -16.39
N PRO A 120 -5.53 13.56 -17.52
CA PRO A 120 -6.14 13.35 -18.83
C PRO A 120 -6.81 11.96 -18.91
N GLU A 121 -7.94 11.87 -19.62
CA GLU A 121 -8.82 10.69 -19.63
C GLU A 121 -8.09 9.35 -19.89
N ASP A 122 -7.16 9.35 -20.86
CA ASP A 122 -6.37 8.17 -21.19
C ASP A 122 -5.46 7.71 -20.05
N GLN A 123 -4.81 8.66 -19.37
CA GLN A 123 -3.94 8.38 -18.23
C GLN A 123 -4.75 8.04 -16.96
N GLY A 124 -5.80 8.80 -16.68
CA GLY A 124 -6.69 8.53 -15.55
C GLY A 124 -7.34 7.14 -15.64
N SER A 125 -7.78 6.76 -16.84
CA SER A 125 -8.31 5.42 -17.11
C SER A 125 -7.26 4.32 -16.95
N TYR A 126 -6.01 4.58 -17.33
CA TYR A 126 -4.90 3.62 -17.13
C TYR A 126 -4.62 3.41 -15.64
N PHE A 127 -4.46 4.49 -14.86
CA PHE A 127 -4.22 4.42 -13.42
C PHE A 127 -5.37 3.73 -12.69
N ARG A 128 -6.63 4.05 -13.08
CA ARG A 128 -7.82 3.44 -12.50
C ARG A 128 -7.88 1.92 -12.75
N ARG A 129 -7.56 1.46 -13.98
CA ARG A 129 -7.52 0.03 -14.28
C ARG A 129 -6.43 -0.68 -13.49
N LEU A 130 -5.24 -0.06 -13.36
CA LEU A 130 -4.13 -0.64 -12.62
C LEU A 130 -4.44 -0.76 -11.12
N TRP A 131 -5.10 0.26 -10.55
CA TRP A 131 -5.57 0.23 -9.16
C TRP A 131 -6.69 -0.80 -8.96
N ASN A 132 -7.66 -0.87 -9.86
CA ASN A 132 -8.72 -1.88 -9.79
C ASN A 132 -8.14 -3.30 -9.82
N GLU A 133 -7.16 -3.57 -10.70
CA GLU A 133 -6.51 -4.87 -10.80
C GLU A 133 -5.79 -5.24 -9.48
N PHE A 134 -5.14 -4.27 -8.83
CA PHE A 134 -4.57 -4.46 -7.50
C PHE A 134 -5.68 -4.87 -6.51
N GLU A 135 -6.76 -4.11 -6.42
CA GLU A 135 -7.87 -4.38 -5.48
C GLU A 135 -8.59 -5.71 -5.74
N GLU A 136 -8.73 -6.12 -7.00
CA GLU A 136 -9.38 -7.38 -7.39
C GLU A 136 -8.58 -8.61 -6.96
N TYR A 137 -7.25 -8.51 -6.83
CA TYR A 137 -6.37 -9.59 -6.36
C TYR A 137 -6.45 -10.87 -7.22
N GLU A 138 -6.68 -10.79 -8.53
CA GLU A 138 -6.90 -11.97 -9.37
C GLU A 138 -5.67 -12.36 -10.20
N THR A 139 -4.96 -11.37 -10.77
CA THR A 139 -3.79 -11.61 -11.63
C THR A 139 -2.54 -11.99 -10.83
N ALA A 140 -1.57 -12.67 -11.46
CA ALA A 140 -0.28 -12.97 -10.86
C ALA A 140 0.44 -11.70 -10.39
N ASP A 141 0.36 -10.62 -11.19
CA ASP A 141 0.96 -9.32 -10.86
C ASP A 141 0.32 -8.71 -9.60
N ALA A 142 -1.01 -8.72 -9.51
CA ALA A 142 -1.73 -8.20 -8.34
C ALA A 142 -1.44 -9.04 -7.08
N LYS A 143 -1.44 -10.35 -7.18
CA LYS A 143 -1.08 -11.25 -6.08
C LYS A 143 0.33 -10.99 -5.57
N TYR A 144 1.28 -10.80 -6.49
CA TYR A 144 2.66 -10.51 -6.12
C TYR A 144 2.80 -9.12 -5.51
N ALA A 145 2.09 -8.10 -6.03
CA ALA A 145 2.04 -6.78 -5.44
C ALA A 145 1.53 -6.83 -3.99
N HIS A 146 0.42 -7.52 -3.72
CA HIS A 146 -0.11 -7.73 -2.37
C HIS A 146 0.80 -8.53 -1.44
N LEU A 147 1.53 -9.52 -1.98
CA LEU A 147 2.54 -10.22 -1.20
C LEU A 147 3.57 -9.23 -0.66
N LEU A 148 4.07 -8.33 -1.52
CA LEU A 148 5.07 -7.32 -1.13
C LEU A 148 4.50 -6.30 -0.14
N ASP A 149 3.27 -5.82 -0.36
CA ASP A 149 2.54 -4.91 0.54
C ASP A 149 2.36 -5.50 1.95
N ASN A 150 2.14 -6.81 2.04
CA ASN A 150 2.03 -7.50 3.33
C ASN A 150 3.38 -7.87 3.95
N PHE A 151 4.36 -8.21 3.12
CA PHE A 151 5.67 -8.69 3.59
C PHE A 151 6.53 -7.56 4.14
N GLN A 152 6.55 -6.40 3.51
CA GLN A 152 7.36 -5.25 3.94
C GLN A 152 7.03 -4.81 5.38
N PRO A 153 5.76 -4.56 5.77
CA PRO A 153 5.43 -4.19 7.13
C PRO A 153 5.78 -5.28 8.15
N LEU A 154 5.70 -6.56 7.77
CA LEU A 154 6.10 -7.66 8.64
C LEU A 154 7.61 -7.62 8.93
N LEU A 155 8.43 -7.35 7.93
CA LEU A 155 9.89 -7.19 8.10
C LEU A 155 10.20 -5.97 8.99
N LEU A 156 9.55 -4.83 8.75
CA LEU A 156 9.77 -3.63 9.57
C LEU A 156 9.34 -3.84 11.02
N ASN A 157 8.23 -4.53 11.25
CA ASN A 157 7.81 -4.88 12.61
C ASN A 157 8.83 -5.77 13.32
N ASP A 158 9.43 -6.74 12.62
CA ASP A 158 10.47 -7.60 13.22
C ASP A 158 11.70 -6.80 13.63
N VAL A 159 12.21 -5.95 12.75
CA VAL A 159 13.47 -5.21 13.00
C VAL A 159 13.30 -4.04 13.95
N SER A 160 12.10 -3.42 14.01
CA SER A 160 11.77 -2.37 14.98
C SER A 160 11.45 -2.91 16.39
N GLY A 161 11.58 -4.22 16.62
CA GLY A 161 11.30 -4.85 17.92
C GLY A 161 9.80 -5.09 18.19
N GLY A 162 8.97 -5.09 17.15
CA GLY A 162 7.54 -5.35 17.25
C GLY A 162 6.71 -4.18 17.77
N VAL A 163 7.22 -2.95 17.72
CA VAL A 163 6.59 -1.77 18.37
C VAL A 163 5.11 -1.67 18.00
N SER A 164 4.77 -1.66 16.70
CA SER A 164 3.37 -1.56 16.28
C SER A 164 2.53 -2.77 16.71
N TRP A 165 3.08 -3.98 16.69
CA TRP A 165 2.35 -5.16 17.13
C TRP A 165 2.03 -5.12 18.62
N VAL A 166 2.95 -4.63 19.45
CA VAL A 166 2.76 -4.46 20.90
C VAL A 166 1.74 -3.34 21.19
N GLU A 167 1.85 -2.19 20.49
CA GLU A 167 0.91 -1.07 20.65
C GLU A 167 -0.53 -1.45 20.36
N HIS A 168 -0.75 -2.34 19.40
CA HIS A 168 -2.08 -2.75 18.93
C HIS A 168 -2.51 -4.14 19.43
N ASP A 169 -1.75 -4.74 20.35
CA ASP A 169 -2.06 -6.06 20.94
C ASP A 169 -2.36 -7.14 19.89
N VAL A 170 -1.54 -7.19 18.83
CA VAL A 170 -1.78 -8.00 17.64
C VAL A 170 -1.63 -9.48 17.95
N LYS A 171 -2.60 -10.29 17.47
CA LYS A 171 -2.65 -11.74 17.64
C LYS A 171 -2.08 -12.47 16.41
N LYS A 172 -1.52 -13.64 16.64
CA LYS A 172 -1.09 -14.57 15.59
C LYS A 172 -2.19 -14.80 14.55
N SER A 173 -3.41 -15.06 15.00
CA SER A 173 -4.56 -15.32 14.13
C SER A 173 -4.86 -14.18 13.17
N GLN A 174 -4.70 -12.92 13.59
CA GLN A 174 -4.90 -11.74 12.73
C GLN A 174 -3.84 -11.66 11.63
N ILE A 175 -2.56 -11.92 11.97
CA ILE A 175 -1.46 -11.92 10.99
C ILE A 175 -1.68 -13.05 9.97
N TYR A 176 -2.04 -14.26 10.41
CA TYR A 176 -2.31 -15.38 9.53
C TYR A 176 -3.51 -15.13 8.60
N LYS A 177 -4.62 -14.58 9.14
CA LYS A 177 -5.80 -14.21 8.35
C LYS A 177 -5.47 -13.21 7.23
N ARG A 178 -4.70 -12.15 7.56
CA ARG A 178 -4.27 -11.15 6.58
C ARG A 178 -3.44 -11.77 5.45
N ASN A 179 -2.66 -12.79 5.76
CA ASN A 179 -1.69 -13.40 4.85
C ASN A 179 -2.13 -14.76 4.29
N GLU A 180 -3.39 -15.13 4.42
CA GLU A 180 -3.90 -16.46 4.06
C GLU A 180 -3.69 -16.85 2.58
N LYS A 181 -3.60 -15.84 1.68
CA LYS A 181 -3.41 -16.03 0.25
C LYS A 181 -1.94 -16.07 -0.18
N ILE A 182 -1.00 -15.66 0.68
CA ILE A 182 0.43 -15.54 0.37
C ILE A 182 1.05 -16.89 -0.03
N PRO A 183 0.71 -18.05 0.60
CA PRO A 183 1.27 -19.35 0.23
C PRO A 183 1.10 -19.69 -1.25
N GLY A 184 -0.02 -19.29 -1.87
CA GLY A 184 -0.28 -19.51 -3.30
C GLY A 184 0.49 -18.58 -4.24
N THR A 185 1.13 -17.54 -3.69
CA THR A 185 1.89 -16.55 -4.46
C THR A 185 3.40 -16.79 -4.33
N SER A 186 3.87 -17.14 -3.14
CA SER A 186 5.26 -17.53 -2.85
C SER A 186 5.35 -18.36 -1.58
N GLN A 187 5.58 -19.64 -1.74
CA GLN A 187 5.79 -20.54 -0.61
C GLN A 187 7.07 -20.18 0.16
N VAL A 188 8.15 -19.82 -0.56
CA VAL A 188 9.44 -19.45 0.04
C VAL A 188 9.30 -18.24 0.97
N ILE A 189 8.67 -17.18 0.50
CA ILE A 189 8.44 -15.96 1.31
C ILE A 189 7.50 -16.29 2.47
N TRP A 190 6.46 -17.09 2.25
CA TRP A 190 5.54 -17.50 3.32
C TRP A 190 6.25 -18.26 4.45
N GLU A 191 7.14 -19.20 4.14
CA GLU A 191 7.92 -19.92 5.16
C GLU A 191 8.80 -18.95 5.98
N HIS A 192 9.42 -17.96 5.31
CA HIS A 192 10.18 -16.91 6.00
C HIS A 192 9.27 -16.07 6.90
N MET A 193 8.10 -15.63 6.41
CA MET A 193 7.12 -14.88 7.21
C MET A 193 6.70 -15.65 8.47
N LYS A 194 6.42 -16.95 8.35
CA LYS A 194 6.08 -17.79 9.51
C LYS A 194 7.21 -17.80 10.55
N SER A 195 8.46 -17.93 10.11
CA SER A 195 9.60 -17.93 11.02
C SER A 195 9.74 -16.61 11.77
N VAL A 196 9.47 -15.49 11.09
CA VAL A 196 9.46 -14.16 11.70
C VAL A 196 8.33 -14.02 12.72
N ILE A 197 7.13 -14.50 12.39
CA ILE A 197 5.97 -14.48 13.30
C ILE A 197 6.26 -15.30 14.55
N ASP A 198 6.72 -16.55 14.41
CA ASP A 198 7.02 -17.44 15.54
C ASP A 198 8.12 -16.86 16.43
N LYS A 199 9.16 -16.27 15.85
CA LYS A 199 10.20 -15.53 16.59
C LYS A 199 9.62 -14.39 17.42
N ASN A 200 8.66 -13.63 16.89
CA ASN A 200 8.07 -12.49 17.57
C ASN A 200 7.01 -12.93 18.63
N ILE A 201 6.37 -14.07 18.45
CA ILE A 201 5.57 -14.70 19.50
C ILE A 201 6.46 -15.11 20.67
N ALA A 202 7.60 -15.76 20.39
CA ALA A 202 8.55 -16.18 21.43
C ALA A 202 9.13 -14.99 22.22
N LYS A 203 9.25 -13.80 21.58
CA LYS A 203 9.67 -12.55 22.24
C LYS A 203 8.53 -11.84 23.00
N GLY A 204 7.28 -12.23 22.81
CA GLY A 204 6.11 -11.55 23.37
C GLY A 204 5.66 -10.31 22.62
N ASN A 205 6.17 -10.06 21.41
CA ASN A 205 5.76 -8.94 20.56
C ASN A 205 4.41 -9.19 19.86
N VAL A 206 4.08 -10.47 19.65
CA VAL A 206 2.81 -10.93 19.06
C VAL A 206 2.15 -11.89 20.03
N ARG A 207 0.84 -11.75 20.26
CA ARG A 207 0.09 -12.71 21.10
C ARG A 207 -0.09 -14.01 20.36
N GLY A 208 0.15 -15.14 21.07
CA GLY A 208 -0.02 -16.49 20.53
C GLY A 208 -1.46 -16.84 20.19
N GLU A 209 -2.42 -16.30 20.99
CA GLU A 209 -3.88 -16.46 20.86
C GLU A 209 -4.59 -15.15 21.27
#